data_887844c8f92f8ebb4b53850739d17060
#
_entry.id   887844c8f92f8ebb4b53850739d17060
#
_cell.length_a   1.000
_cell.length_b   1.000
_cell.length_c   1.000
_cell.angle_alpha   90.00
_cell.angle_beta   90.00
_cell.angle_gamma   90.00
#
_symmetry.space_group_name_H-M   'P 1'
#
loop_
_entity.id
_entity.type
_entity.pdbx_description
1 polymer ?
#
loop_
_entity_poly.entity_id
_entity_poly.type
_entity_poly.pdbx_seq_one_letter_code
_entity_poly.pdbx_strand_id
1 'polypeptide(L)'
;MKKIGIIGAGISGLYIANLFKKNPKYQVSIFDKKNSLNIDEGYGVQLSINSVKFLNEIGFNKLEKNEKFNPEKINFYSKKDEDKICELDISEFNSNDCKYTTLKRSTLINFLKKDLEDLIKTNYSVSKIDQEQEKIKLSFENKETHECDYLIISDGVFSKSRNLVSNKKIQPKYNDTLAIRLSLIHI
;
A
#
# COMPACT_ATOMS: atom_id res chain seq x y z
N MET A 1 19.89 -2.53 18.07
CA MET A 1 18.93 -2.06 17.05
C MET A 1 18.14 -3.27 16.59
N LYS A 2 16.81 -3.21 16.57
CA LYS A 2 15.95 -4.33 16.13
C LYS A 2 15.77 -4.29 14.62
N LYS A 3 15.89 -5.45 13.96
CA LYS A 3 15.72 -5.59 12.51
C LYS A 3 14.28 -5.91 12.16
N ILE A 4 13.70 -5.16 11.22
CA ILE A 4 12.35 -5.36 10.73
C ILE A 4 12.42 -5.75 9.25
N GLY A 5 11.91 -6.94 8.94
CA GLY A 5 11.69 -7.39 7.56
C GLY A 5 10.26 -7.07 7.14
N ILE A 6 10.07 -6.48 5.97
CA ILE A 6 8.75 -6.18 5.38
C ILE A 6 8.66 -6.90 4.03
N ILE A 7 7.67 -7.78 3.87
CA ILE A 7 7.40 -8.44 2.59
C ILE A 7 6.30 -7.69 1.87
N GLY A 8 6.61 -7.18 0.67
CA GLY A 8 5.72 -6.41 -0.19
C GLY A 8 5.97 -4.89 -0.11
N ALA A 9 6.42 -4.31 -1.21
CA ALA A 9 6.60 -2.87 -1.41
C ALA A 9 5.34 -2.20 -2.01
N GLY A 10 4.17 -2.62 -1.55
CA GLY A 10 2.89 -1.98 -1.85
C GLY A 10 2.61 -0.80 -0.90
N ILE A 11 1.42 -0.19 -1.02
CA ILE A 11 1.01 0.96 -0.20
C ILE A 11 1.21 0.68 1.29
N SER A 12 0.74 -0.47 1.78
CA SER A 12 0.82 -0.82 3.21
C SER A 12 2.26 -1.01 3.67
N GLY A 13 3.07 -1.76 2.92
CA GLY A 13 4.47 -2.03 3.29
C GLY A 13 5.32 -0.77 3.29
N LEU A 14 5.17 0.08 2.27
CA LEU A 14 5.88 1.35 2.19
C LEU A 14 5.44 2.34 3.28
N TYR A 15 4.13 2.38 3.60
CA TYR A 15 3.65 3.22 4.70
C TYR A 15 4.25 2.81 6.04
N ILE A 16 4.19 1.52 6.37
CA ILE A 16 4.75 0.99 7.62
C ILE A 16 6.26 1.20 7.68
N ALA A 17 6.97 1.02 6.56
CA ALA A 17 8.40 1.29 6.50
C ALA A 17 8.75 2.74 6.83
N ASN A 18 7.96 3.71 6.34
CA ASN A 18 8.12 5.13 6.67
C ASN A 18 7.96 5.40 8.18
N LEU A 19 7.05 4.70 8.84
CA LEU A 19 6.86 4.86 10.30
C LEU A 19 8.05 4.33 11.07
N PHE A 20 8.54 3.12 10.74
CA PHE A 20 9.68 2.52 11.44
C PHE A 20 10.99 3.22 11.15
N LYS A 21 11.22 3.69 9.93
CA LYS A 21 12.45 4.41 9.56
C LYS A 21 12.70 5.65 10.41
N LYS A 22 11.64 6.31 10.88
CA LYS A 22 11.76 7.48 11.74
C LYS A 22 12.37 7.19 13.11
N ASN A 23 12.36 5.94 13.54
CA ASN A 23 12.85 5.54 14.85
C ASN A 23 14.21 4.81 14.74
N PRO A 24 15.31 5.40 15.25
CA PRO A 24 16.65 4.83 15.12
C PRO A 24 16.85 3.50 15.85
N LYS A 25 15.87 3.06 16.65
CA LYS A 25 15.91 1.73 17.28
C LYS A 25 15.67 0.60 16.27
N TYR A 26 15.16 0.91 15.08
CA TYR A 26 14.81 -0.07 14.05
C TYR A 26 15.68 0.06 12.81
N GLN A 27 16.05 -1.09 12.25
CA GLN A 27 16.65 -1.21 10.93
C GLN A 27 15.64 -1.91 10.02
N VAL A 28 15.18 -1.23 8.98
CA VAL A 28 14.14 -1.71 8.09
C VAL A 28 14.75 -2.26 6.80
N SER A 29 14.22 -3.41 6.34
CA SER A 29 14.49 -3.97 5.01
C SER A 29 13.17 -4.35 4.36
N ILE A 30 12.95 -3.97 3.10
CA ILE A 30 11.73 -4.22 2.35
C ILE A 30 12.05 -5.15 1.19
N PHE A 31 11.25 -6.20 1.02
CA PHE A 31 11.44 -7.22 -0.01
C PHE A 31 10.22 -7.28 -0.92
N ASP A 32 10.41 -7.15 -2.23
CA ASP A 32 9.34 -7.31 -3.20
C ASP A 32 9.73 -8.34 -4.27
N LYS A 33 8.75 -9.18 -4.64
CA LYS A 33 8.94 -10.23 -5.66
C LYS A 33 9.10 -9.68 -7.08
N LYS A 34 8.64 -8.45 -7.34
CA LYS A 34 8.76 -7.82 -8.65
C LYS A 34 10.20 -7.45 -8.94
N ASN A 35 10.59 -7.49 -10.21
CA ASN A 35 11.92 -7.08 -10.67
C ASN A 35 12.10 -5.55 -10.58
N SER A 36 11.02 -4.82 -10.71
CA SER A 36 10.97 -3.36 -10.52
C SER A 36 9.63 -2.97 -9.91
N LEU A 37 9.61 -1.88 -9.18
CA LEU A 37 8.37 -1.25 -8.76
C LEU A 37 7.88 -0.37 -9.93
N ASN A 38 7.31 -1.00 -10.97
CA ASN A 38 6.69 -0.27 -12.07
C ASN A 38 5.51 0.53 -11.55
N ILE A 39 5.64 1.85 -11.69
CA ILE A 39 4.74 2.82 -11.10
C ILE A 39 3.70 3.27 -12.14
N ASP A 40 3.97 3.01 -13.43
CA ASP A 40 3.16 3.53 -14.55
C ASP A 40 1.80 2.84 -14.72
N GLU A 41 1.60 1.66 -14.13
CA GLU A 41 0.30 1.01 -14.07
C GLU A 41 -0.54 1.63 -12.94
N GLY A 42 -1.35 2.62 -13.26
CA GLY A 42 -2.07 3.27 -12.20
C GLY A 42 -3.47 3.74 -12.54
N TYR A 43 -4.44 3.04 -11.95
CA TYR A 43 -5.78 3.58 -11.75
C TYR A 43 -5.78 4.64 -10.62
N GLY A 44 -6.82 5.46 -10.58
CA GLY A 44 -7.05 6.38 -9.47
C GLY A 44 -7.31 5.63 -8.15
N VAL A 45 -6.80 6.16 -7.07
CA VAL A 45 -7.13 5.71 -5.70
C VAL A 45 -7.88 6.80 -4.97
N GLN A 46 -8.77 6.37 -4.12
CA GLN A 46 -9.57 7.23 -3.25
C GLN A 46 -9.12 6.98 -1.82
N LEU A 47 -8.77 8.04 -1.14
CA LEU A 47 -8.33 8.04 0.24
C LEU A 47 -9.39 8.70 1.12
N SER A 48 -9.93 7.94 2.05
CA SER A 48 -10.79 8.49 3.08
C SER A 48 -10.01 9.44 3.99
N ILE A 49 -10.71 10.29 4.69
CA ILE A 49 -10.13 11.26 5.65
C ILE A 49 -9.26 10.57 6.69
N ASN A 50 -9.68 9.38 7.16
CA ASN A 50 -8.88 8.57 8.09
C ASN A 50 -7.54 8.16 7.49
N SER A 51 -7.53 7.73 6.23
CA SER A 51 -6.29 7.38 5.52
C SER A 51 -5.38 8.59 5.33
N VAL A 52 -5.96 9.74 4.97
CA VAL A 52 -5.22 10.99 4.81
C VAL A 52 -4.61 11.44 6.12
N LYS A 53 -5.33 11.31 7.25
CA LYS A 53 -4.80 11.62 8.58
C LYS A 53 -3.51 10.85 8.87
N PHE A 54 -3.51 9.54 8.65
CA PHE A 54 -2.31 8.72 8.85
C PHE A 54 -1.18 9.08 7.86
N LEU A 55 -1.50 9.33 6.60
CA LEU A 55 -0.51 9.72 5.60
C LEU A 55 0.12 11.08 5.91
N ASN A 56 -0.62 12.00 6.52
CA ASN A 56 -0.10 13.30 6.95
C ASN A 56 1.00 13.17 8.01
N GLU A 57 0.97 12.10 8.83
CA GLU A 57 2.05 11.82 9.79
C GLU A 57 3.40 11.60 9.13
N ILE A 58 3.40 11.19 7.87
CA ILE A 58 4.61 11.00 7.05
C ILE A 58 4.79 12.11 6.00
N GLY A 59 4.00 13.17 6.04
CA GLY A 59 4.18 14.38 5.23
C GLY A 59 3.34 14.45 3.96
N PHE A 60 2.27 13.68 3.83
CA PHE A 60 1.37 13.68 2.66
C PHE A 60 0.72 15.04 2.40
N ASN A 61 0.50 15.84 3.43
CA ASN A 61 -0.01 17.21 3.30
C ASN A 61 0.90 18.12 2.46
N LYS A 62 2.19 17.78 2.33
CA LYS A 62 3.18 18.52 1.52
C LYS A 62 3.14 18.16 0.04
N LEU A 63 2.33 17.16 -0.36
CA LEU A 63 2.16 16.79 -1.76
C LEU A 63 1.51 17.95 -2.52
N GLU A 64 2.01 18.24 -3.73
CA GLU A 64 1.56 19.36 -4.55
C GLU A 64 0.05 19.28 -4.86
N LYS A 65 -0.58 20.46 -4.99
CA LYS A 65 -2.04 20.53 -5.23
C LYS A 65 -2.46 19.93 -6.58
N ASN A 66 -1.59 19.98 -7.58
CA ASN A 66 -1.82 19.42 -8.91
C ASN A 66 -1.70 17.89 -8.97
N GLU A 67 -1.15 17.26 -7.93
CA GLU A 67 -0.98 15.81 -7.84
C GLU A 67 -2.17 15.10 -7.17
N LYS A 68 -3.08 15.86 -6.57
CA LYS A 68 -4.24 15.35 -5.84
C LYS A 68 -5.48 16.20 -6.08
N PHE A 69 -6.64 15.59 -5.96
CA PHE A 69 -7.93 16.25 -6.05
C PHE A 69 -8.76 15.94 -4.80
N ASN A 70 -9.46 16.93 -4.28
CA ASN A 70 -10.32 16.82 -3.10
C ASN A 70 -11.77 17.02 -3.52
N PRO A 71 -12.52 15.95 -3.87
CA PRO A 71 -13.93 16.05 -4.20
C PRO A 71 -14.77 16.46 -2.99
N GLU A 72 -15.82 17.21 -3.25
CA GLU A 72 -16.82 17.60 -2.25
C GLU A 72 -18.00 16.64 -2.23
N LYS A 73 -18.24 15.96 -3.36
CA LYS A 73 -19.40 15.09 -3.55
C LYS A 73 -19.03 13.81 -4.29
N ILE A 74 -19.76 12.75 -4.00
CA ILE A 74 -19.76 11.49 -4.75
C ILE A 74 -21.17 11.24 -5.28
N ASN A 75 -21.29 11.14 -6.60
CA ASN A 75 -22.56 10.84 -7.26
C ASN A 75 -22.60 9.37 -7.69
N PHE A 76 -23.72 8.73 -7.48
CA PHE A 76 -23.99 7.38 -7.94
C PHE A 76 -25.10 7.40 -8.98
N TYR A 77 -24.85 6.72 -10.09
CA TYR A 77 -25.77 6.65 -11.23
C TYR A 77 -26.12 5.19 -11.53
N SER A 78 -27.36 4.98 -11.95
CA SER A 78 -27.79 3.70 -12.52
C SER A 78 -27.18 3.53 -13.91
N LYS A 79 -26.64 2.34 -14.20
CA LYS A 79 -26.17 2.01 -15.54
C LYS A 79 -27.34 1.81 -16.53
N LYS A 80 -28.52 1.44 -16.03
CA LYS A 80 -29.66 1.02 -16.87
C LYS A 80 -30.34 2.21 -17.54
N ASP A 81 -30.52 3.28 -16.80
CA ASP A 81 -31.33 4.45 -17.19
C ASP A 81 -30.56 5.76 -17.05
N GLU A 82 -29.29 5.67 -16.62
CA GLU A 82 -28.42 6.84 -16.37
C GLU A 82 -28.96 7.79 -15.28
N ASP A 83 -29.99 7.37 -14.56
CA ASP A 83 -30.57 8.17 -13.49
C ASP A 83 -29.64 8.25 -12.29
N LYS A 84 -29.63 9.41 -11.63
CA LYS A 84 -28.88 9.61 -10.40
C LYS A 84 -29.56 8.88 -9.25
N ILE A 85 -28.92 7.84 -8.74
CA ILE A 85 -29.41 7.05 -7.61
C ILE A 85 -29.32 7.85 -6.30
N CYS A 86 -28.14 8.43 -6.03
CA CYS A 86 -27.93 9.25 -4.84
C CYS A 86 -26.71 10.15 -4.99
N GLU A 87 -26.64 11.14 -4.14
CA GLU A 87 -25.49 12.01 -3.93
C GLU A 87 -25.04 11.90 -2.49
N LEU A 88 -23.76 11.73 -2.28
CA LEU A 88 -23.16 11.80 -0.97
C LEU A 88 -22.31 13.08 -0.91
N ASP A 89 -22.73 14.03 -0.10
CA ASP A 89 -21.93 15.20 0.25
C ASP A 89 -20.89 14.77 1.27
N ILE A 90 -19.63 14.91 0.90
CA ILE A 90 -18.48 14.55 1.74
C ILE A 90 -17.73 15.78 2.24
N SER A 91 -18.19 16.98 1.88
CA SER A 91 -17.56 18.23 2.30
C SER A 91 -17.61 18.43 3.82
N GLU A 92 -18.70 18.01 4.47
CA GLU A 92 -18.88 18.10 5.91
C GLU A 92 -17.86 17.29 6.72
N PHE A 93 -17.34 16.22 6.13
CA PHE A 93 -16.32 15.38 6.77
C PHE A 93 -14.90 15.93 6.58
N ASN A 94 -14.72 16.86 5.65
CA ASN A 94 -13.42 17.46 5.37
C ASN A 94 -13.06 18.49 6.44
N SER A 95 -11.83 18.41 6.94
CA SER A 95 -11.22 19.44 7.79
C SER A 95 -10.13 20.19 7.00
N ASN A 96 -9.60 21.26 7.57
CA ASN A 96 -8.51 22.03 6.94
C ASN A 96 -7.30 21.16 6.61
N ASP A 97 -6.98 20.20 7.48
CA ASP A 97 -5.77 19.37 7.38
C ASP A 97 -6.02 17.99 6.76
N CYS A 98 -7.26 17.51 6.79
CA CYS A 98 -7.61 16.17 6.32
C CYS A 98 -8.84 16.24 5.42
N LYS A 99 -8.64 16.06 4.12
CA LYS A 99 -9.71 16.04 3.12
C LYS A 99 -9.77 14.69 2.42
N TYR A 100 -10.96 14.25 2.09
CA TYR A 100 -11.12 13.14 1.16
C TYR A 100 -10.32 13.45 -0.11
N THR A 101 -9.49 12.51 -0.54
CA THR A 101 -8.49 12.79 -1.58
C THR A 101 -8.52 11.70 -2.63
N THR A 102 -8.54 12.11 -3.89
CA THR A 102 -8.32 11.22 -5.04
C THR A 102 -7.00 11.60 -5.71
N LEU A 103 -6.25 10.60 -6.14
CA LEU A 103 -4.99 10.79 -6.83
C LEU A 103 -4.63 9.54 -7.64
N LYS A 104 -3.63 9.66 -8.53
CA LYS A 104 -3.08 8.49 -9.21
C LYS A 104 -2.41 7.56 -8.19
N ARG A 105 -2.60 6.25 -8.35
CA ARG A 105 -1.90 5.26 -7.52
C ARG A 105 -0.38 5.41 -7.62
N SER A 106 0.12 5.73 -8.82
CA SER A 106 1.54 6.00 -9.05
C SER A 106 2.06 7.16 -8.20
N THR A 107 1.32 8.26 -8.12
CA THR A 107 1.67 9.40 -7.26
C THR A 107 1.78 8.98 -5.79
N LEU A 108 0.81 8.21 -5.28
CA LEU A 108 0.85 7.72 -3.91
C LEU A 108 2.05 6.80 -3.66
N ILE A 109 2.35 5.88 -4.58
CA ILE A 109 3.50 4.98 -4.45
C ILE A 109 4.81 5.77 -4.49
N ASN A 110 4.95 6.74 -5.40
CA ASN A 110 6.13 7.59 -5.48
C ASN A 110 6.35 8.37 -4.19
N PHE A 111 5.28 8.96 -3.66
CA PHE A 111 5.33 9.64 -2.37
C PHE A 111 5.81 8.71 -1.24
N LEU A 112 5.23 7.51 -1.15
CA LEU A 112 5.57 6.54 -0.11
C LEU A 112 6.97 5.95 -0.27
N LYS A 113 7.45 5.79 -1.51
CA LYS A 113 8.76 5.22 -1.84
C LYS A 113 9.89 6.22 -1.63
N LYS A 114 9.63 7.49 -1.74
CA LYS A 114 10.61 8.56 -1.53
C LYS A 114 11.34 8.33 -0.22
N ASP A 115 12.65 8.43 -0.24
CA ASP A 115 13.54 8.18 0.90
C ASP A 115 13.60 6.71 1.41
N LEU A 116 12.99 5.75 0.71
CA LEU A 116 13.05 4.32 1.05
C LEU A 116 13.81 3.48 0.00
N GLU A 117 14.25 4.08 -1.10
CA GLU A 117 14.82 3.36 -2.24
C GLU A 117 15.95 2.41 -1.84
N ASP A 118 16.85 2.84 -0.98
CA ASP A 118 17.99 2.02 -0.50
C ASP A 118 17.58 0.86 0.41
N LEU A 119 16.36 0.88 0.93
CA LEU A 119 15.81 -0.16 1.81
C LEU A 119 15.01 -1.22 1.04
N ILE A 120 14.69 -0.95 -0.23
CA ILE A 120 13.86 -1.81 -1.06
C ILE A 120 14.73 -2.75 -1.88
N LYS A 121 14.49 -4.05 -1.71
CA LYS A 121 15.11 -5.11 -2.49
C LYS A 121 14.07 -5.73 -3.40
N THR A 122 14.25 -5.57 -4.70
CA THR A 122 13.39 -6.18 -5.74
C THR A 122 13.93 -7.54 -6.17
N ASN A 123 13.09 -8.36 -6.81
CA ASN A 123 13.41 -9.75 -7.15
C ASN A 123 13.66 -10.65 -5.93
N TYR A 124 12.96 -10.37 -4.82
CA TYR A 124 13.00 -11.14 -3.58
C TYR A 124 11.64 -11.81 -3.32
N SER A 125 11.36 -12.89 -4.04
CA SER A 125 10.19 -13.74 -3.81
C SER A 125 10.46 -14.69 -2.64
N VAL A 126 9.69 -14.58 -1.56
CA VAL A 126 9.88 -15.43 -0.37
C VAL A 126 9.47 -16.87 -0.69
N SER A 127 10.38 -17.82 -0.40
CA SER A 127 10.18 -19.25 -0.57
C SER A 127 9.95 -19.97 0.75
N LYS A 128 10.55 -19.50 1.85
CA LYS A 128 10.44 -20.10 3.17
C LYS A 128 10.53 -19.04 4.28
N ILE A 129 9.80 -19.27 5.37
CA ILE A 129 9.85 -18.46 6.59
C ILE A 129 10.04 -19.42 7.76
N ASP A 130 11.17 -19.35 8.41
CA ASP A 130 11.49 -20.15 9.60
C ASP A 130 11.54 -19.21 10.82
N GLN A 131 10.86 -19.62 11.89
CA GLN A 131 10.97 -18.93 13.17
C GLN A 131 11.88 -19.74 14.08
N GLU A 132 13.05 -19.19 14.38
CA GLU A 132 14.07 -19.81 15.24
C GLU A 132 14.23 -18.96 16.50
N GLN A 133 13.75 -19.46 17.64
CA GLN A 133 13.81 -18.77 18.94
C GLN A 133 13.31 -17.31 18.84
N GLU A 134 14.23 -16.34 18.88
CA GLU A 134 13.93 -14.91 18.84
C GLU A 134 14.12 -14.28 17.43
N LYS A 135 14.46 -15.08 16.42
CA LYS A 135 14.75 -14.60 15.06
C LYS A 135 13.82 -15.24 14.05
N ILE A 136 13.59 -14.49 12.99
CA ILE A 136 12.87 -14.97 11.81
C ILE A 136 13.83 -14.97 10.66
N LYS A 137 14.01 -16.14 10.04
CA LYS A 137 14.83 -16.34 8.86
C LYS A 137 13.96 -16.45 7.63
N LEU A 138 14.19 -15.56 6.67
CA LEU A 138 13.58 -15.55 5.36
C LEU A 138 14.53 -16.21 4.37
N SER A 139 14.00 -17.12 3.55
CA SER A 139 14.70 -17.62 2.36
C SER A 139 13.95 -17.18 1.12
N PHE A 140 14.68 -16.80 0.07
CA PHE A 140 14.12 -16.28 -1.17
C PHE A 140 14.40 -17.23 -2.35
N GLU A 141 13.60 -17.13 -3.42
CA GLU A 141 13.75 -17.95 -4.63
C GLU A 141 15.10 -17.69 -5.34
N ASN A 142 15.68 -16.50 -5.17
CA ASN A 142 17.02 -16.12 -5.65
C ASN A 142 18.18 -16.69 -4.80
N LYS A 143 17.90 -17.59 -3.86
CA LYS A 143 18.85 -18.24 -2.92
C LYS A 143 19.43 -17.33 -1.85
N GLU A 144 19.06 -16.07 -1.81
CA GLU A 144 19.41 -15.16 -0.73
C GLU A 144 18.65 -15.50 0.55
N THR A 145 19.21 -15.08 1.69
CA THR A 145 18.57 -15.20 3.01
C THR A 145 18.62 -13.88 3.76
N HIS A 146 17.68 -13.68 4.67
CA HIS A 146 17.68 -12.52 5.55
C HIS A 146 17.14 -12.88 6.93
N GLU A 147 17.76 -12.35 7.98
CA GLU A 147 17.32 -12.51 9.35
C GLU A 147 16.79 -11.21 9.93
N CYS A 148 15.64 -11.28 10.59
CA CYS A 148 15.03 -10.15 11.27
C CYS A 148 14.45 -10.54 12.64
N ASP A 149 14.22 -9.54 13.49
CA ASP A 149 13.58 -9.70 14.79
C ASP A 149 12.05 -9.70 14.66
N TYR A 150 11.54 -8.92 13.69
CA TYR A 150 10.11 -8.79 13.39
C TYR A 150 9.87 -8.88 11.90
N LEU A 151 8.80 -9.57 11.54
CA LEU A 151 8.37 -9.71 10.15
C LEU A 151 6.97 -9.12 9.95
N ILE A 152 6.84 -8.26 8.95
CA ILE A 152 5.57 -7.69 8.51
C ILE A 152 5.25 -8.23 7.13
N ILE A 153 4.11 -8.88 7.00
CA ILE A 153 3.64 -9.45 5.73
C ILE A 153 2.60 -8.51 5.13
N SER A 154 2.95 -7.88 4.01
CA SER A 154 2.13 -6.92 3.26
C SER A 154 2.12 -7.19 1.76
N ASP A 155 2.26 -8.46 1.35
CA ASP A 155 2.35 -8.93 -0.02
C ASP A 155 0.97 -9.07 -0.73
N GLY A 156 -0.07 -8.48 -0.16
CA GLY A 156 -1.36 -8.25 -0.79
C GLY A 156 -2.36 -9.41 -0.65
N VAL A 157 -3.48 -9.30 -1.40
CA VAL A 157 -4.61 -10.23 -1.30
C VAL A 157 -4.23 -11.67 -1.69
N PHE A 158 -3.30 -11.83 -2.65
CA PHE A 158 -2.78 -13.13 -3.10
C PHE A 158 -1.49 -13.52 -2.36
N SER A 159 -1.37 -13.15 -1.09
CA SER A 159 -0.21 -13.39 -0.25
C SER A 159 0.20 -14.86 -0.23
N LYS A 160 1.41 -15.14 -0.71
CA LYS A 160 2.06 -16.45 -0.55
C LYS A 160 2.64 -16.60 0.86
N SER A 161 3.18 -15.51 1.41
CA SER A 161 3.83 -15.50 2.72
C SER A 161 2.88 -15.82 3.86
N ARG A 162 1.60 -15.40 3.75
CA ARG A 162 0.54 -15.78 4.69
C ARG A 162 0.39 -17.30 4.79
N ASN A 163 0.44 -18.00 3.66
CA ASN A 163 0.32 -19.45 3.63
C ASN A 163 1.52 -20.15 4.26
N LEU A 164 2.72 -19.58 4.09
CA LEU A 164 3.96 -20.11 4.71
C LEU A 164 3.91 -20.01 6.25
N VAL A 165 3.38 -18.90 6.78
CA VAL A 165 3.28 -18.70 8.24
C VAL A 165 2.13 -19.49 8.84
N SER A 166 0.97 -19.55 8.17
CA SER A 166 -0.22 -20.21 8.72
C SER A 166 -0.22 -21.73 8.56
N ASN A 167 0.70 -22.30 7.77
CA ASN A 167 0.69 -23.70 7.34
C ASN A 167 -0.65 -24.13 6.71
N LYS A 168 -1.40 -23.17 6.15
CA LYS A 168 -2.72 -23.38 5.53
C LYS A 168 -2.74 -22.75 4.16
N LYS A 169 -3.35 -23.44 3.20
CA LYS A 169 -3.60 -22.88 1.87
C LYS A 169 -4.84 -21.97 1.92
N ILE A 170 -4.62 -20.68 2.20
CA ILE A 170 -5.65 -19.65 2.23
C ILE A 170 -5.70 -18.98 0.86
N GLN A 171 -6.84 -19.08 0.17
CA GLN A 171 -7.06 -18.41 -1.11
C GLN A 171 -8.18 -17.37 -0.96
N PRO A 172 -8.07 -16.22 -1.64
CA PRO A 172 -9.18 -15.28 -1.74
C PRO A 172 -10.38 -15.94 -2.40
N LYS A 173 -11.58 -15.69 -1.86
CA LYS A 173 -12.82 -16.06 -2.54
C LYS A 173 -13.24 -14.95 -3.47
N TYR A 174 -13.66 -15.33 -4.69
CA TYR A 174 -14.36 -14.42 -5.58
C TYR A 174 -15.77 -14.15 -5.00
N ASN A 175 -16.16 -12.89 -4.95
CA ASN A 175 -17.41 -12.45 -4.33
C ASN A 175 -18.45 -12.03 -5.38
N ASP A 176 -18.39 -12.62 -6.57
CA ASP A 176 -19.31 -12.41 -7.69
C ASP A 176 -19.55 -10.94 -8.06
N THR A 177 -18.61 -10.08 -7.70
CA THR A 177 -18.65 -8.66 -8.00
C THR A 177 -17.39 -8.21 -8.72
N LEU A 178 -17.56 -7.34 -9.72
CA LEU A 178 -16.50 -6.72 -10.50
C LEU A 178 -16.58 -5.21 -10.38
N ALA A 179 -15.50 -4.57 -9.99
CA ALA A 179 -15.37 -3.12 -10.05
C ALA A 179 -14.46 -2.72 -11.23
N ILE A 180 -15.01 -2.01 -12.21
CA ILE A 180 -14.24 -1.41 -13.31
C ILE A 180 -13.89 0.02 -12.87
N ARG A 181 -12.60 0.32 -12.83
CA ARG A 181 -12.13 1.66 -12.48
C ARG A 181 -11.61 2.34 -13.74
N LEU A 182 -12.22 3.45 -14.07
CA LEU A 182 -11.78 4.33 -15.15
C LEU A 182 -11.36 5.66 -14.53
N SER A 183 -10.25 6.20 -15.00
CA SER A 183 -9.82 7.55 -14.63
C SER A 183 -9.78 8.39 -15.89
N LEU A 184 -10.71 9.34 -16.00
CA LEU A 184 -10.71 10.36 -17.06
C LEU A 184 -9.85 11.53 -16.56
N ILE A 185 -8.54 11.45 -16.74
CA ILE A 185 -7.63 12.47 -16.22
C ILE A 185 -7.35 13.57 -17.25
N HIS A 186 -7.62 13.32 -18.50
CA HIS A 186 -7.53 14.33 -19.57
C HIS A 186 -8.56 14.04 -20.67
N ILE A 187 -9.51 14.90 -20.78
CA ILE A 187 -10.15 15.27 -22.05
C ILE A 187 -9.69 16.68 -22.36
#